data_6ac5d99df74bb1c68ec69fa11b22d9b6
#
_entry.id   6ac5d99df74bb1c68ec69fa11b22d9b6
#
_cell.length_a   1.000
_cell.length_b   1.000
_cell.length_c   1.000
_cell.angle_alpha   90.00
_cell.angle_beta   90.00
_cell.angle_gamma   90.00
#
_symmetry.space_group_name_H-M   'P 1'
#
loop_
_entity.id
_entity.type
_entity.pdbx_description
1 polymer ?
#
loop_
_entity_poly.entity_id
_entity_poly.type
_entity_poly.pdbx_seq_one_letter_code
_entity_poly.pdbx_strand_id
1 'polypeptide(L)'
;LTPETLANGAMSGAFFETFVISEILKSYSNRGIDYRYCVSYYRGRDKKKTSENEIDLIIEENGTLYPVEIKRSSKVTADQTSAFSVLDGIPDKKRGMGAVICMCPQPGVLRENILQLPVWYI
;
A
#
# COMPACT_ATOMS: atom_id res chain seq x y z
N LEU A 1 16.43 7.46 4.40
CA LEU A 1 15.18 7.59 5.13
C LEU A 1 15.28 6.91 6.50
N THR A 2 15.15 7.66 7.57
CA THR A 2 15.21 7.12 8.92
C THR A 2 13.88 7.34 9.63
N PRO A 3 13.54 6.51 10.65
CA PRO A 3 12.31 6.72 11.42
C PRO A 3 12.24 8.11 12.05
N GLU A 4 13.37 8.63 12.53
CA GLU A 4 13.40 9.96 13.16
C GLU A 4 13.10 11.06 12.15
N THR A 5 13.64 10.97 10.95
CA THR A 5 13.37 11.95 9.88
C THR A 5 11.89 11.98 9.52
N LEU A 6 11.26 10.80 9.45
CA LEU A 6 9.84 10.69 9.16
C LEU A 6 8.98 11.20 10.32
N ALA A 7 9.36 10.86 11.55
CA ALA A 7 8.57 11.20 12.73
C ALA A 7 8.63 12.69 13.06
N ASN A 8 9.79 13.32 12.86
CA ASN A 8 10.03 14.72 13.21
C ASN A 8 9.70 15.69 12.08
N GLY A 9 9.51 15.19 10.87
CA GLY A 9 9.15 16.04 9.73
C GLY A 9 7.70 16.49 9.80
N ALA A 10 7.43 17.69 9.29
CA ALA A 10 6.08 18.19 9.10
C ALA A 10 5.43 17.53 7.89
N MET A 11 5.66 16.22 7.72
CA MET A 11 5.22 15.47 6.56
C MET A 11 3.72 15.17 6.67
N SER A 12 2.93 15.71 5.74
CA SER A 12 1.50 15.39 5.66
C SER A 12 1.30 13.94 5.23
N GLY A 13 0.08 13.43 5.49
CA GLY A 13 -0.27 12.09 5.01
C GLY A 13 -0.14 11.95 3.51
N ALA A 14 -0.54 12.97 2.76
CA ALA A 14 -0.45 12.96 1.29
C ALA A 14 1.00 12.93 0.82
N PHE A 15 1.88 13.69 1.46
CA PHE A 15 3.30 13.70 1.13
C PHE A 15 3.94 12.34 1.44
N PHE A 16 3.60 11.77 2.59
CA PHE A 16 4.09 10.45 3.01
C PHE A 16 3.70 9.38 1.99
N GLU A 17 2.44 9.37 1.56
CA GLU A 17 1.96 8.44 0.55
C GLU A 17 2.74 8.57 -0.76
N THR A 18 2.89 9.80 -1.26
CA THR A 18 3.64 10.07 -2.49
C THR A 18 5.09 9.62 -2.36
N PHE A 19 5.71 9.88 -1.22
CA PHE A 19 7.08 9.46 -0.96
C PHE A 19 7.23 7.94 -1.02
N VAL A 20 6.34 7.21 -0.34
CA VAL A 20 6.39 5.75 -0.29
C VAL A 20 6.19 5.16 -1.70
N ILE A 21 5.21 5.66 -2.44
CA ILE A 21 4.96 5.22 -3.81
C ILE A 21 6.20 5.45 -4.67
N SER A 22 6.82 6.63 -4.58
CA SER A 22 8.02 6.95 -5.34
C SER A 22 9.17 5.98 -5.05
N GLU A 23 9.37 5.63 -3.78
CA GLU A 23 10.43 4.69 -3.40
C GLU A 23 10.16 3.29 -3.96
N ILE A 24 8.93 2.84 -3.94
CA ILE A 24 8.56 1.55 -4.51
C ILE A 24 8.79 1.55 -6.02
N LEU A 25 8.35 2.59 -6.72
CA LEU A 25 8.55 2.69 -8.18
C LEU A 25 10.03 2.73 -8.55
N LYS A 26 10.84 3.43 -7.77
CA LYS A 26 12.30 3.45 -7.97
C LYS A 26 12.90 2.06 -7.83
N SER A 27 12.41 1.25 -6.91
CA SER A 27 12.92 -0.10 -6.72
C SER A 27 12.71 -0.97 -7.96
N TYR A 28 11.59 -0.81 -8.65
CA TYR A 28 11.34 -1.48 -9.93
C TYR A 28 12.28 -0.98 -11.01
N SER A 29 12.38 0.34 -11.17
CA SER A 29 13.26 0.94 -12.17
C SER A 29 14.71 0.54 -11.97
N ASN A 30 15.17 0.49 -10.71
CA ASN A 30 16.55 0.09 -10.39
C ASN A 30 16.84 -1.37 -10.75
N ARG A 31 15.80 -2.21 -10.81
CA ARG A 31 15.92 -3.61 -11.25
C ARG A 31 15.69 -3.78 -12.75
N GLY A 32 15.52 -2.67 -13.48
CA GLY A 32 15.26 -2.73 -14.91
C GLY A 32 13.85 -3.14 -15.27
N ILE A 33 12.90 -3.05 -14.35
CA ILE A 33 11.51 -3.44 -14.57
C ILE A 33 10.68 -2.18 -14.81
N ASP A 34 9.90 -2.18 -15.89
CA ASP A 34 8.97 -1.09 -16.16
C ASP A 34 7.75 -1.24 -15.26
N TYR A 35 7.65 -0.39 -14.23
CA TYR A 35 6.58 -0.46 -13.24
C TYR A 35 5.18 -0.27 -13.85
N ARG A 36 5.07 0.37 -15.02
CA ARG A 36 3.77 0.61 -15.66
C ARG A 36 3.02 -0.69 -16.01
N TYR A 37 3.74 -1.80 -16.09
CA TYR A 37 3.15 -3.11 -16.37
C TYR A 37 2.80 -3.90 -15.11
N CYS A 38 3.22 -3.45 -13.94
CA CYS A 38 3.02 -4.22 -12.71
C CYS A 38 2.48 -3.42 -11.53
N VAL A 39 2.33 -2.09 -11.68
CA VAL A 39 1.85 -1.25 -10.58
C VAL A 39 0.67 -0.41 -11.05
N SER A 40 -0.38 -0.40 -10.27
CA SER A 40 -1.58 0.39 -10.51
C SER A 40 -2.19 0.85 -9.18
N TYR A 41 -3.33 1.50 -9.24
CA TYR A 41 -4.08 1.91 -8.06
C TYR A 41 -5.58 1.79 -8.36
N TYR A 42 -6.39 1.90 -7.32
CA TYR A 42 -7.84 1.84 -7.45
C TYR A 42 -8.49 3.03 -6.77
N ARG A 43 -9.44 3.67 -7.48
CA ARG A 43 -10.28 4.74 -6.95
C ARG A 43 -11.71 4.40 -7.27
N GLY A 44 -12.51 4.10 -6.25
CA GLY A 44 -13.93 3.84 -6.42
C GLY A 44 -14.69 5.11 -6.79
N ARG A 45 -15.88 4.92 -7.38
CA ARG A 45 -16.73 6.03 -7.83
C ARG A 45 -17.82 6.41 -6.82
N ASP A 46 -17.86 5.75 -5.68
CA ASP A 46 -18.85 6.06 -4.66
C ASP A 46 -18.50 7.39 -3.99
N LYS A 47 -19.34 8.41 -4.22
CA LYS A 47 -19.13 9.74 -3.69
C LYS A 47 -19.34 9.85 -2.18
N LYS A 48 -19.93 8.84 -1.54
CA LYS A 48 -20.28 8.88 -0.11
C LYS A 48 -19.18 8.42 0.82
N LYS A 49 -18.23 7.63 0.32
CA LYS A 49 -17.17 7.01 1.14
C LYS A 49 -15.87 6.94 0.35
N THR A 50 -15.19 8.05 0.25
CA THR A 50 -14.01 8.17 -0.61
C THR A 50 -12.84 7.30 -0.18
N SER A 51 -12.53 7.26 1.13
CA SER A 51 -11.35 6.53 1.62
C SER A 51 -11.52 5.00 1.62
N GLU A 52 -12.76 4.51 1.78
CA GLU A 52 -13.04 3.08 1.82
C GLU A 52 -13.02 2.43 0.44
N ASN A 53 -13.02 3.24 -0.62
CA ASN A 53 -13.07 2.79 -2.00
C ASN A 53 -11.75 3.01 -2.74
N GLU A 54 -10.66 3.17 -2.00
CA GLU A 54 -9.36 3.45 -2.59
C GLU A 54 -8.35 2.40 -2.16
N ILE A 55 -7.52 1.97 -3.11
CA ILE A 55 -6.33 1.18 -2.84
C ILE A 55 -5.15 1.99 -3.37
N ASP A 56 -4.24 2.35 -2.48
CA ASP A 56 -3.15 3.27 -2.80
C ASP A 56 -2.22 2.70 -3.86
N LEU A 57 -1.98 1.41 -3.80
CA LEU A 57 -1.09 0.75 -4.74
C LEU A 57 -1.51 -0.71 -4.90
N ILE A 58 -1.45 -1.21 -6.13
CA ILE A 58 -1.70 -2.61 -6.44
C ILE A 58 -0.51 -3.10 -7.25
N ILE A 59 0.16 -4.14 -6.75
CA ILE A 59 1.27 -4.76 -7.44
C ILE A 59 0.77 -6.06 -8.06
N GLU A 60 1.01 -6.25 -9.35
CA GLU A 60 0.66 -7.48 -10.04
C GLU A 60 1.91 -8.25 -10.42
N GLU A 61 1.95 -9.53 -10.05
CA GLU A 61 3.01 -10.45 -10.45
C GLU A 61 2.38 -11.79 -10.81
N ASN A 62 2.58 -12.24 -12.04
CA ASN A 62 2.12 -13.55 -12.51
C ASN A 62 0.62 -13.79 -12.28
N GLY A 63 -0.19 -12.75 -12.48
CA GLY A 63 -1.63 -12.85 -12.32
C GLY A 63 -2.11 -12.75 -10.88
N THR A 64 -1.22 -12.53 -9.93
CA THR A 64 -1.58 -12.32 -8.52
C THR A 64 -1.53 -10.82 -8.22
N LEU A 65 -2.56 -10.32 -7.53
CA LEU A 65 -2.69 -8.92 -7.17
C LEU A 65 -2.38 -8.74 -5.68
N TYR A 66 -1.42 -7.88 -5.38
CA TYR A 66 -0.99 -7.57 -4.02
C TYR A 66 -1.39 -6.13 -3.69
N PRO A 67 -2.46 -5.92 -2.92
CA PRO A 67 -2.89 -4.56 -2.58
C PRO A 67 -2.05 -3.98 -1.44
N VAL A 68 -1.78 -2.68 -1.54
CA VAL A 68 -0.98 -1.96 -0.54
C VAL A 68 -1.72 -0.70 -0.14
N GLU A 69 -1.88 -0.51 1.16
CA GLU A 69 -2.38 0.71 1.75
C GLU A 69 -1.21 1.43 2.43
N ILE A 70 -1.19 2.76 2.32
CA ILE A 70 -0.12 3.56 2.89
C ILE A 70 -0.72 4.51 3.91
N LYS A 71 -0.29 4.37 5.16
CA LYS A 71 -0.78 5.19 6.27
C LYS A 71 0.38 5.75 7.08
N ARG A 72 0.41 7.05 7.27
CA ARG A 72 1.44 7.70 8.08
C ARG A 72 1.34 7.33 9.57
N SER A 73 0.22 6.81 9.99
CA SER A 73 -0.06 6.46 11.37
C SER A 73 0.90 5.38 11.92
N SER A 74 1.16 5.42 13.21
CA SER A 74 1.91 4.37 13.91
C SER A 74 1.02 3.19 14.29
N LYS A 75 -0.29 3.37 14.26
CA LYS A 75 -1.27 2.32 14.55
C LYS A 75 -2.25 2.23 13.41
N VAL A 76 -2.41 1.04 12.87
CA VAL A 76 -3.36 0.77 11.78
C VAL A 76 -4.24 -0.39 12.18
N THR A 77 -5.44 -0.41 11.61
CA THR A 77 -6.41 -1.47 11.87
C THR A 77 -6.83 -2.14 10.57
N ALA A 78 -7.36 -3.34 10.67
CA ALA A 78 -7.82 -4.09 9.51
C ALA A 78 -8.94 -3.37 8.75
N ASP A 79 -9.73 -2.55 9.43
CA ASP A 79 -10.82 -1.80 8.80
C ASP A 79 -10.32 -0.84 7.71
N GLN A 80 -9.08 -0.37 7.83
CA GLN A 80 -8.47 0.53 6.85
C GLN A 80 -8.13 -0.16 5.53
N THR A 81 -8.27 -1.48 5.48
CA THR A 81 -7.99 -2.27 4.29
C THR A 81 -9.26 -2.82 3.65
N SER A 82 -10.43 -2.29 3.98
CA SER A 82 -11.71 -2.79 3.50
C SER A 82 -11.83 -2.78 1.97
N ALA A 83 -11.18 -1.83 1.29
CA ALA A 83 -11.23 -1.75 -0.16
C ALA A 83 -10.49 -2.91 -0.85
N PHE A 84 -9.61 -3.62 -0.15
CA PHE A 84 -8.86 -4.72 -0.74
C PHE A 84 -9.77 -5.81 -1.31
N SER A 85 -10.97 -5.98 -0.77
CA SER A 85 -11.93 -6.99 -1.24
C SER A 85 -12.42 -6.72 -2.67
N VAL A 86 -12.26 -5.51 -3.18
CA VAL A 86 -12.58 -5.19 -4.57
C VAL A 86 -11.80 -6.08 -5.54
N LEU A 87 -10.60 -6.48 -5.15
CA LEU A 87 -9.73 -7.31 -5.99
C LEU A 87 -10.18 -8.77 -6.07
N ASP A 88 -11.04 -9.21 -5.15
CA ASP A 88 -11.45 -10.62 -5.08
C ASP A 88 -12.32 -11.04 -6.26
N GLY A 89 -12.99 -10.10 -6.91
CA GLY A 89 -13.91 -10.38 -8.01
C GLY A 89 -13.32 -10.21 -9.40
N ILE A 90 -12.03 -9.97 -9.53
CA ILE A 90 -11.44 -9.70 -10.85
C ILE A 90 -11.17 -11.02 -11.58
N PRO A 91 -11.75 -11.21 -12.80
CA PRO A 91 -11.55 -12.44 -13.57
C PRO A 91 -10.07 -12.66 -13.91
N ASP A 92 -9.65 -13.92 -13.88
CA ASP A 92 -8.30 -14.38 -14.25
C ASP A 92 -7.18 -13.83 -13.37
N LYS A 93 -7.52 -13.27 -12.22
CA LYS A 93 -6.54 -12.78 -11.25
C LYS A 93 -6.75 -13.46 -9.91
N LYS A 94 -5.65 -13.63 -9.18
CA LYS A 94 -5.67 -14.13 -7.79
C LYS A 94 -5.41 -12.98 -6.84
N ARG A 95 -6.05 -13.03 -5.67
CA ARG A 95 -5.76 -12.10 -4.60
C ARG A 95 -4.57 -12.63 -3.79
N GLY A 96 -3.50 -11.86 -3.74
CA GLY A 96 -2.34 -12.18 -2.93
C GLY A 96 -2.37 -11.51 -1.57
N MET A 97 -1.26 -11.66 -0.84
CA MET A 97 -1.09 -11.00 0.46
C MET A 97 -1.18 -9.49 0.28
N GLY A 98 -1.99 -8.84 1.11
CA GLY A 98 -2.03 -7.39 1.19
C GLY A 98 -1.06 -6.87 2.24
N ALA A 99 -0.78 -5.57 2.20
CA ALA A 99 0.09 -4.92 3.17
C ALA A 99 -0.39 -3.51 3.49
N VAL A 100 -0.17 -3.10 4.73
CA VAL A 100 -0.26 -1.69 5.11
C VAL A 100 1.15 -1.23 5.46
N ILE A 101 1.65 -0.25 4.71
CA ILE A 101 2.94 0.39 4.99
C ILE A 101 2.67 1.59 5.89
N CYS A 102 3.29 1.62 7.05
CA CYS A 102 2.98 2.60 8.09
C CYS A 102 4.21 2.98 8.90
N MET A 103 4.00 3.88 9.87
CA MET A 103 5.04 4.29 10.83
C MET A 103 5.04 3.40 12.08
N CYS A 104 4.59 2.17 11.95
CA CYS A 104 4.56 1.21 13.04
C CYS A 104 5.99 0.78 13.44
N PRO A 105 6.22 0.44 14.72
CA PRO A 105 7.57 0.10 15.17
C PRO A 105 8.05 -1.28 14.73
N GLN A 106 7.13 -2.21 14.48
CA GLN A 106 7.46 -3.60 14.18
C GLN A 106 6.56 -4.13 13.05
N PRO A 107 7.07 -5.06 12.23
CA PRO A 107 6.20 -5.78 11.32
C PRO A 107 5.22 -6.66 12.10
N GLY A 108 4.07 -6.93 11.51
CA GLY A 108 3.05 -7.74 12.14
C GLY A 108 2.02 -8.23 11.14
N VAL A 109 1.01 -8.91 11.66
CA VAL A 109 -0.11 -9.44 10.86
C VAL A 109 -1.38 -8.77 11.36
N LEU A 110 -2.08 -8.07 10.45
CA LEU A 110 -3.37 -7.45 10.77
C LEU A 110 -4.52 -8.45 10.63
N ARG A 111 -4.48 -9.24 9.58
CA ARG A 111 -5.40 -10.33 9.31
C ARG A 111 -4.61 -11.46 8.66
N GLU A 112 -5.24 -12.61 8.47
CA GLU A 112 -4.62 -13.79 7.87
C GLU A 112 -3.87 -13.47 6.57
N ASN A 113 -4.38 -12.55 5.77
CA ASN A 113 -3.82 -12.21 4.46
C ASN A 113 -3.38 -10.75 4.33
N ILE A 114 -3.15 -10.07 5.44
CA ILE A 114 -2.74 -8.66 5.43
C ILE A 114 -1.62 -8.43 6.45
N LEU A 115 -0.47 -7.96 5.96
CA LEU A 115 0.69 -7.63 6.77
C LEU A 115 0.71 -6.15 7.14
N GLN A 116 1.29 -5.85 8.29
CA GLN A 116 1.67 -4.52 8.70
C GLN A 116 3.19 -4.39 8.54
N LEU A 117 3.65 -3.42 7.78
CA LEU A 117 5.07 -3.25 7.49
C LEU A 117 5.53 -1.83 7.83
N PRO A 118 6.59 -1.69 8.65
CA PRO A 118 7.20 -0.39 8.86
C PRO A 118 7.74 0.18 7.55
N VAL A 119 7.58 1.49 7.36
CA VAL A 119 7.99 2.16 6.12
C VAL A 119 9.48 2.02 5.84
N TRP A 120 10.31 1.89 6.87
CA TRP A 120 11.76 1.75 6.69
C TRP A 120 12.19 0.35 6.24
N TYR A 121 11.24 -0.54 6.03
CA TYR A 121 11.50 -1.87 5.45
C TYR A 121 11.48 -1.86 3.92
N ILE A 122 11.05 -0.77 3.30
CA ILE A 122 10.97 -0.68 1.85
C ILE A 122 12.28 -0.18 1.22
#